data_cfc045245ca74724659376292ebdaff4
#
_entry.id   cfc045245ca74724659376292ebdaff4
#
_cell.length_a   1.000
_cell.length_b   1.000
_cell.length_c   1.000
_cell.angle_alpha   90.00
_cell.angle_beta   90.00
_cell.angle_gamma   90.00
#
_symmetry.space_group_name_H-M   'P 1'
#
loop_
_entity.id
_entity.type
_entity.pdbx_description
1 polymer ?
#
loop_
_entity_poly.entity_id
_entity_poly.type
_entity_poly.pdbx_seq_one_letter_code
_entity_poly.pdbx_strand_id
1 'polypeptide(L)'
;MRFNKCILLVIYAIIAIVVFTPLYAENSNNTIFTSPSDDVIVCDNVYTGNIINITDDNYDDYFDVYSGEMNPESNINDGDRIHIGNVTDKTFVINKQLEITTMHNGDIIKNGYVKLVKGSDGSSVHGLTIINDKAHYVVDGIQSIDLNGIGLFYTNNNYIYNNSVQLAEGRGVFALPMGASSNNKIYKNKFVSTMSTCVPMSECDNNIFDGNYFQSTLANVIYYNPWGHADYFGGHGVCYNNTFSNNYICSLNRNSEWVIGMSLLSNCNVYIINNTIANVYDGISGLGSNSIVKGNTIIGIESLGLSVNSDNLTVENNTFIDMTMAIAVLNDNIVVKNNMITNSSIGIWVSGENASLISNTISLVDGYYAVNVEGENAVIVNNNIKVSNFGEGIRVAKTNTNILNNTIQTAVDSGIYILSSKNIVSGNKISSNLYGVYVDAAS
;
A
#
# COMPACT_ATOMS: atom_id res chain seq x y z
N MET A 1 -18.68 -4.89 36.51
CA MET A 1 -17.94 -4.28 35.38
C MET A 1 -16.74 -5.18 35.10
N ARG A 2 -16.84 -6.08 34.14
CA ARG A 2 -15.72 -6.96 33.75
C ARG A 2 -14.99 -6.26 32.59
N PHE A 3 -13.88 -5.61 32.91
CA PHE A 3 -12.95 -5.16 31.88
C PHE A 3 -12.35 -6.39 31.18
N ASN A 4 -12.53 -6.50 29.91
CA ASN A 4 -12.12 -7.63 29.10
C ASN A 4 -10.58 -7.70 29.06
N LYS A 5 -10.00 -8.82 29.52
CA LYS A 5 -8.53 -9.05 29.44
C LYS A 5 -7.98 -8.95 28.02
N CYS A 6 -8.83 -9.06 26.99
CA CYS A 6 -8.47 -8.85 25.59
C CYS A 6 -8.04 -7.42 25.28
N ILE A 7 -8.66 -6.42 25.94
CA ILE A 7 -8.25 -5.00 25.78
C ILE A 7 -6.82 -4.80 26.31
N LEU A 8 -6.43 -5.52 27.35
CA LEU A 8 -5.08 -5.40 27.91
C LEU A 8 -4.01 -6.04 26.99
N LEU A 9 -4.33 -7.14 26.29
CA LEU A 9 -3.41 -7.78 25.35
C LEU A 9 -3.27 -6.97 24.04
N VAL A 10 -4.34 -6.36 23.58
CA VAL A 10 -4.31 -5.42 22.44
C VAL A 10 -3.52 -4.17 22.81
N ILE A 11 -3.67 -3.66 24.04
CA ILE A 11 -2.87 -2.54 24.53
C ILE A 11 -1.38 -2.92 24.64
N TYR A 12 -1.02 -4.15 25.08
CA TYR A 12 0.36 -4.61 25.10
C TYR A 12 0.95 -4.85 23.71
N ALA A 13 0.16 -5.35 22.74
CA ALA A 13 0.59 -5.47 21.36
C ALA A 13 0.76 -4.09 20.70
N ILE A 14 -0.13 -3.15 20.96
CA ILE A 14 -0.02 -1.76 20.54
C ILE A 14 1.16 -1.06 21.19
N ILE A 15 1.42 -1.31 22.48
CA ILE A 15 2.59 -0.76 23.21
C ILE A 15 3.90 -1.38 22.67
N ALA A 16 3.93 -2.65 22.32
CA ALA A 16 5.12 -3.27 21.71
C ALA A 16 5.38 -2.73 20.29
N ILE A 17 4.33 -2.46 19.52
CA ILE A 17 4.43 -1.80 18.21
C ILE A 17 4.82 -0.32 18.37
N VAL A 18 4.30 0.37 19.39
CA VAL A 18 4.59 1.78 19.69
C VAL A 18 6.02 2.00 20.23
N VAL A 19 6.65 0.99 20.83
CA VAL A 19 8.05 1.08 21.29
C VAL A 19 9.06 0.86 20.16
N PHE A 20 8.63 0.25 19.03
CA PHE A 20 9.47 0.01 17.85
C PHE A 20 9.05 0.75 16.59
N THR A 21 7.95 1.51 16.62
CA THR A 21 7.59 2.47 15.57
C THR A 21 7.50 3.86 16.21
N PRO A 22 8.09 4.91 15.61
CA PRO A 22 7.94 6.25 16.14
C PRO A 22 6.46 6.63 16.21
N LEU A 23 6.03 7.08 17.38
CA LEU A 23 4.67 7.52 17.68
C LEU A 23 4.33 8.71 16.78
N TYR A 24 3.43 8.50 15.82
CA TYR A 24 2.83 9.61 15.10
C TYR A 24 1.63 10.11 15.90
N ALA A 25 1.89 10.98 16.89
CA ALA A 25 0.85 11.75 17.52
C ALA A 25 0.46 12.91 16.58
N GLU A 26 -0.83 13.06 16.32
CA GLU A 26 -1.38 14.26 15.73
C GLU A 26 -0.97 15.47 16.57
N ASN A 27 0.04 16.18 16.14
CA ASN A 27 0.25 17.57 16.49
C ASN A 27 0.48 18.32 15.18
N SER A 28 -0.34 19.32 14.96
CA SER A 28 -0.36 20.23 13.83
C SER A 28 0.87 21.14 13.74
N ASN A 29 2.05 20.61 14.01
CA ASN A 29 3.31 21.32 13.84
C ASN A 29 4.33 20.36 13.22
N ASN A 30 4.73 20.64 12.00
CA ASN A 30 5.88 20.17 11.22
C ASN A 30 6.81 19.18 11.95
N THR A 31 6.42 17.92 12.07
CA THR A 31 7.33 16.87 12.49
C THR A 31 7.87 16.15 11.25
N ILE A 32 9.16 16.32 11.04
CA ILE A 32 9.96 15.58 10.08
C ILE A 32 9.83 14.09 10.43
N PHE A 33 9.29 13.31 9.50
CA PHE A 33 9.22 11.86 9.62
C PHE A 33 10.62 11.27 9.50
N THR A 34 11.17 10.71 10.58
CA THR A 34 12.42 9.95 10.49
C THR A 34 12.09 8.50 10.16
N SER A 35 12.47 8.04 8.98
CA SER A 35 12.43 6.61 8.62
C SER A 35 13.45 5.82 9.44
N PRO A 36 13.14 4.55 9.84
CA PRO A 36 14.10 3.72 10.58
C PRO A 36 15.27 3.17 9.77
N SER A 37 15.38 3.41 8.48
CA SER A 37 16.54 3.02 7.68
C SER A 37 17.35 4.24 7.29
N ASP A 38 18.60 4.30 7.78
CA ASP A 38 19.59 5.32 7.44
C ASP A 38 20.17 5.18 6.03
N ASP A 39 19.60 4.32 5.18
CA ASP A 39 19.96 4.29 3.77
C ASP A 39 19.38 5.53 3.10
N VAL A 40 20.19 6.57 3.08
CA VAL A 40 19.88 7.82 2.39
C VAL A 40 19.80 7.48 0.90
N ILE A 41 18.58 7.46 0.34
CA ILE A 41 18.43 7.51 -1.11
C ILE A 41 18.99 8.86 -1.52
N VAL A 42 20.19 8.86 -2.06
CA VAL A 42 20.85 10.08 -2.52
C VAL A 42 20.30 10.37 -3.92
N CYS A 43 19.84 11.61 -4.14
CA CYS A 43 19.64 12.10 -5.49
C CYS A 43 21.01 12.23 -6.14
N ASP A 44 21.31 11.36 -7.11
CA ASP A 44 22.60 11.35 -7.80
C ASP A 44 22.71 12.50 -8.82
N ASN A 45 21.63 13.21 -9.07
CA ASN A 45 21.58 14.29 -10.04
C ASN A 45 22.14 15.58 -9.43
N VAL A 46 23.12 16.16 -10.11
CA VAL A 46 23.69 17.46 -9.73
C VAL A 46 23.14 18.53 -10.69
N TYR A 47 22.37 19.45 -10.12
CA TYR A 47 21.83 20.60 -10.85
C TYR A 47 22.75 21.80 -10.65
N THR A 48 23.39 22.24 -11.72
CA THR A 48 24.40 23.31 -11.69
C THR A 48 23.96 24.59 -12.45
N GLY A 49 22.75 24.56 -13.00
CA GLY A 49 22.18 25.68 -13.73
C GLY A 49 21.72 26.85 -12.85
N ASN A 50 21.02 27.76 -13.44
CA ASN A 50 20.54 28.98 -12.76
C ASN A 50 19.48 28.65 -11.71
N ILE A 51 19.38 29.50 -10.70
CA ILE A 51 18.26 29.50 -9.77
C ILE A 51 17.22 30.49 -10.31
N ILE A 52 16.00 29.99 -10.49
CA ILE A 52 14.86 30.77 -10.98
C ILE A 52 13.81 30.80 -9.86
N ASN A 53 13.60 31.94 -9.27
CA ASN A 53 12.64 32.14 -8.22
C ASN A 53 11.28 32.50 -8.81
N ILE A 54 10.24 31.74 -8.48
CA ILE A 54 8.88 31.92 -9.02
C ILE A 54 7.91 32.22 -7.89
N THR A 55 7.14 33.30 -8.09
CA THR A 55 6.08 33.76 -7.22
C THR A 55 4.83 34.06 -8.05
N ASP A 56 3.71 34.43 -7.42
CA ASP A 56 2.53 34.86 -8.16
C ASP A 56 2.80 36.07 -9.08
N ASP A 57 3.72 36.96 -8.70
CA ASP A 57 4.00 38.21 -9.42
C ASP A 57 4.73 38.00 -10.75
N ASN A 58 5.53 36.93 -10.87
CA ASN A 58 6.34 36.64 -12.07
C ASN A 58 6.07 35.29 -12.72
N TYR A 59 5.04 34.59 -12.29
CA TYR A 59 4.69 33.28 -12.85
C TYR A 59 4.51 33.32 -14.37
N ASP A 60 3.84 34.35 -14.87
CA ASP A 60 3.49 34.52 -16.27
C ASP A 60 4.72 34.76 -17.17
N ASP A 61 5.86 35.14 -16.61
CA ASP A 61 7.13 35.27 -17.36
C ASP A 61 7.68 33.86 -17.73
N TYR A 62 7.31 32.83 -16.98
CA TYR A 62 7.89 31.49 -17.10
C TYR A 62 6.89 30.42 -17.55
N PHE A 63 5.60 30.58 -17.22
CA PHE A 63 4.56 29.58 -17.47
C PHE A 63 3.32 30.23 -18.05
N ASP A 64 2.69 29.54 -19.00
CA ASP A 64 1.41 29.93 -19.52
C ASP A 64 0.28 29.80 -18.47
N VAL A 65 -0.48 30.83 -18.25
CA VAL A 65 -1.53 30.90 -17.23
C VAL A 65 -2.69 29.94 -17.47
N TYR A 66 -2.91 29.51 -18.72
CA TYR A 66 -4.03 28.64 -19.08
C TYR A 66 -3.65 27.16 -19.05
N SER A 67 -2.46 26.82 -19.53
CA SER A 67 -2.02 25.43 -19.65
C SER A 67 -1.05 25.02 -18.53
N GLY A 68 -0.38 25.98 -17.90
CA GLY A 68 0.74 25.73 -17.00
C GLY A 68 2.02 25.30 -17.72
N GLU A 69 2.05 25.29 -19.05
CA GLU A 69 3.22 24.92 -19.82
C GLU A 69 4.31 25.99 -19.73
N MET A 70 5.56 25.54 -19.79
CA MET A 70 6.71 26.44 -19.78
C MET A 70 6.70 27.33 -21.04
N ASN A 71 6.80 28.64 -20.85
CA ASN A 71 6.88 29.58 -21.97
C ASN A 71 8.13 29.28 -22.80
N PRO A 72 8.03 29.15 -24.13
CA PRO A 72 9.18 28.86 -25.00
C PRO A 72 10.28 29.91 -24.91
N GLU A 73 9.94 31.15 -24.60
CA GLU A 73 10.86 32.27 -24.44
C GLU A 73 11.42 32.40 -23.01
N SER A 74 10.92 31.60 -22.06
CA SER A 74 11.51 31.53 -20.74
C SER A 74 12.92 30.97 -20.84
N ASN A 75 13.89 31.60 -20.22
CA ASN A 75 15.28 31.13 -20.25
C ASN A 75 15.54 29.94 -19.30
N ILE A 76 14.54 29.07 -19.10
CA ILE A 76 14.71 27.84 -18.31
C ILE A 76 15.37 26.78 -19.19
N ASN A 77 16.43 26.15 -18.69
CA ASN A 77 17.21 25.13 -19.38
C ASN A 77 17.34 23.86 -18.55
N ASP A 78 17.70 22.75 -19.18
CA ASP A 78 18.03 21.52 -18.45
C ASP A 78 19.16 21.79 -17.43
N GLY A 79 18.98 21.26 -16.24
CA GLY A 79 19.91 21.44 -15.12
C GLY A 79 19.66 22.71 -14.29
N ASP A 80 18.70 23.57 -14.66
CA ASP A 80 18.30 24.72 -13.85
C ASP A 80 17.51 24.29 -12.59
N ARG A 81 17.38 25.23 -11.65
CA ARG A 81 16.70 25.04 -10.37
C ARG A 81 15.54 26.02 -10.24
N ILE A 82 14.33 25.49 -10.13
CA ILE A 82 13.13 26.29 -9.88
C ILE A 82 12.84 26.30 -8.38
N HIS A 83 12.86 27.49 -7.79
CA HIS A 83 12.47 27.74 -6.43
C HIS A 83 11.11 28.42 -6.40
N ILE A 84 10.09 27.70 -5.89
CA ILE A 84 8.71 28.18 -5.85
C ILE A 84 8.43 28.81 -4.49
N GLY A 85 8.01 30.06 -4.50
CA GLY A 85 7.52 30.77 -3.33
C GLY A 85 6.04 30.46 -3.04
N ASN A 86 5.38 31.32 -2.26
CA ASN A 86 3.93 31.24 -2.08
C ASN A 86 3.23 31.59 -3.42
N VAL A 87 2.45 30.63 -3.92
CA VAL A 87 1.66 30.81 -5.15
C VAL A 87 0.25 30.26 -4.98
N THR A 88 -0.71 30.83 -5.70
CA THR A 88 -2.11 30.40 -5.64
C THR A 88 -2.68 30.22 -7.04
N ASP A 89 -3.43 29.09 -7.24
CA ASP A 89 -4.08 28.75 -8.52
C ASP A 89 -3.07 28.69 -9.70
N LYS A 90 -1.96 27.99 -9.48
CA LYS A 90 -0.88 27.85 -10.48
C LYS A 90 -0.57 26.37 -10.77
N THR A 91 -0.40 26.06 -12.05
CA THR A 91 0.03 24.73 -12.53
C THR A 91 1.42 24.85 -13.16
N PHE A 92 2.30 23.93 -12.84
CA PHE A 92 3.67 23.87 -13.34
C PHE A 92 3.85 22.60 -14.18
N VAL A 93 3.80 22.73 -15.51
CA VAL A 93 4.06 21.62 -16.45
C VAL A 93 5.53 21.64 -16.84
N ILE A 94 6.27 20.68 -16.33
CA ILE A 94 7.71 20.60 -16.46
C ILE A 94 8.08 19.61 -17.56
N ASN A 95 8.73 20.07 -18.60
CA ASN A 95 9.18 19.30 -19.76
C ASN A 95 10.71 19.37 -19.99
N LYS A 96 11.46 19.71 -18.96
CA LYS A 96 12.93 19.75 -18.91
C LYS A 96 13.43 19.11 -17.64
N GLN A 97 14.68 18.63 -17.65
CA GLN A 97 15.35 18.10 -16.46
C GLN A 97 15.68 19.21 -15.47
N LEU A 98 14.95 19.31 -14.36
CA LEU A 98 15.05 20.41 -13.41
C LEU A 98 15.08 19.89 -11.95
N GLU A 99 15.68 20.71 -11.08
CA GLU A 99 15.40 20.65 -9.64
C GLU A 99 14.25 21.62 -9.30
N ILE A 100 13.20 21.10 -8.67
CA ILE A 100 12.04 21.88 -8.26
C ILE A 100 11.93 21.81 -6.75
N THR A 101 12.00 22.97 -6.07
CA THR A 101 11.92 23.03 -4.62
C THR A 101 11.23 24.31 -4.16
N THR A 102 11.07 24.48 -2.85
CA THR A 102 10.52 25.71 -2.25
C THR A 102 11.57 26.81 -2.15
N MET A 103 11.16 28.06 -2.29
CA MET A 103 12.04 29.23 -2.12
C MET A 103 12.44 29.41 -0.65
N HIS A 104 11.46 29.29 0.26
CA HIS A 104 11.67 29.39 1.70
C HIS A 104 10.95 28.24 2.40
N ASN A 105 11.49 27.85 3.55
CA ASN A 105 10.81 26.86 4.38
C ASN A 105 9.45 27.40 4.83
N GLY A 106 8.37 26.68 4.49
CA GLY A 106 7.00 27.06 4.81
C GLY A 106 6.23 27.73 3.68
N ASP A 107 6.85 27.97 2.51
CA ASP A 107 6.11 28.41 1.33
C ASP A 107 5.11 27.33 0.87
N ILE A 108 3.96 27.77 0.38
CA ILE A 108 2.83 26.92 0.02
C ILE A 108 2.41 27.17 -1.43
N ILE A 109 2.27 26.08 -2.16
CA ILE A 109 1.54 26.06 -3.43
C ILE A 109 0.07 25.78 -3.08
N LYS A 110 -0.76 26.83 -3.08
CA LYS A 110 -2.18 26.71 -2.77
C LYS A 110 -2.98 26.51 -4.05
N ASN A 111 -3.84 25.48 -4.08
CA ASN A 111 -4.63 25.13 -5.26
C ASN A 111 -3.75 25.06 -6.52
N GLY A 112 -2.67 24.31 -6.43
CA GLY A 112 -1.70 24.18 -7.51
C GLY A 112 -1.37 22.74 -7.85
N TYR A 113 -0.63 22.56 -8.95
CA TYR A 113 -0.26 21.27 -9.49
C TYR A 113 1.16 21.32 -10.09
N VAL A 114 2.01 20.37 -9.72
CA VAL A 114 3.32 20.18 -10.35
C VAL A 114 3.26 18.92 -11.21
N LYS A 115 3.37 19.06 -12.52
CA LYS A 115 3.23 17.99 -13.49
C LYS A 115 4.53 17.80 -14.27
N LEU A 116 5.22 16.70 -14.06
CA LEU A 116 6.37 16.28 -14.84
C LEU A 116 5.86 15.52 -16.08
N VAL A 117 6.30 15.93 -17.26
CA VAL A 117 5.91 15.33 -18.53
C VAL A 117 7.14 14.92 -19.35
N LYS A 118 6.94 14.35 -20.53
CA LYS A 118 8.01 13.97 -21.44
C LYS A 118 9.04 15.08 -21.61
N GLY A 119 10.31 14.74 -21.37
CA GLY A 119 11.45 15.66 -21.39
C GLY A 119 11.95 16.05 -19.99
N SER A 120 11.19 15.76 -18.93
CA SER A 120 11.59 16.02 -17.56
C SER A 120 12.33 14.85 -16.89
N ASP A 121 12.77 13.87 -17.66
CA ASP A 121 13.48 12.70 -17.14
C ASP A 121 14.69 13.11 -16.27
N GLY A 122 14.83 12.47 -15.13
CA GLY A 122 15.91 12.77 -14.19
C GLY A 122 15.71 14.03 -13.37
N SER A 123 14.52 14.62 -13.33
CA SER A 123 14.20 15.76 -12.47
C SER A 123 14.11 15.37 -11.01
N SER A 124 14.26 16.36 -10.11
CA SER A 124 13.92 16.20 -8.70
C SER A 124 12.85 17.19 -8.27
N VAL A 125 11.89 16.74 -7.46
CA VAL A 125 10.85 17.56 -6.83
C VAL A 125 10.91 17.31 -5.33
N HIS A 126 11.23 18.34 -4.55
CA HIS A 126 11.39 18.13 -3.11
C HIS A 126 11.07 19.36 -2.26
N GLY A 127 10.72 19.10 -1.00
CA GLY A 127 10.46 20.14 -0.01
C GLY A 127 9.19 20.95 -0.25
N LEU A 128 8.37 20.59 -1.23
CA LEU A 128 7.15 21.32 -1.56
C LEU A 128 6.03 21.04 -0.56
N THR A 129 5.24 22.06 -0.26
CA THR A 129 3.95 21.95 0.42
C THR A 129 2.85 22.36 -0.56
N ILE A 130 2.01 21.41 -0.97
CA ILE A 130 0.88 21.63 -1.86
C ILE A 130 -0.42 21.40 -1.08
N ILE A 131 -1.30 22.41 -1.04
CA ILE A 131 -2.58 22.34 -0.34
C ILE A 131 -3.69 22.74 -1.31
N ASN A 132 -4.51 21.77 -1.71
CA ASN A 132 -5.63 22.01 -2.61
C ASN A 132 -6.94 21.85 -1.80
N ASP A 133 -7.69 22.96 -1.65
CA ASP A 133 -8.98 23.00 -0.97
C ASP A 133 -10.17 22.93 -1.95
N LYS A 134 -9.90 22.85 -3.26
CA LYS A 134 -10.86 22.65 -4.35
C LYS A 134 -10.32 21.64 -5.38
N ALA A 135 -11.19 21.08 -6.21
CA ALA A 135 -10.81 20.07 -7.22
C ALA A 135 -10.19 20.70 -8.48
N HIS A 136 -10.62 21.87 -8.83
CA HIS A 136 -10.19 22.58 -10.02
C HIS A 136 -10.27 24.09 -9.80
N TYR A 137 -9.55 24.84 -10.61
CA TYR A 137 -9.77 26.28 -10.75
C TYR A 137 -10.10 26.61 -12.21
N VAL A 138 -10.75 27.77 -12.42
CA VAL A 138 -11.19 28.21 -13.74
C VAL A 138 -10.42 29.47 -14.10
N VAL A 139 -9.76 29.46 -15.26
CA VAL A 139 -9.05 30.61 -15.82
C VAL A 139 -9.97 31.33 -16.79
N ASP A 140 -10.18 32.63 -16.56
CA ASP A 140 -11.02 33.52 -17.38
C ASP A 140 -12.43 32.98 -17.71
N GLY A 141 -12.98 32.12 -16.85
CA GLY A 141 -14.30 31.51 -17.01
C GLY A 141 -14.43 30.52 -18.17
N ILE A 142 -13.32 30.10 -18.78
CA ILE A 142 -13.33 29.28 -20.00
C ILE A 142 -12.70 27.91 -19.78
N GLN A 143 -11.55 27.82 -19.09
CA GLN A 143 -10.81 26.59 -18.93
C GLN A 143 -10.79 26.13 -17.48
N SER A 144 -11.19 24.86 -17.25
CA SER A 144 -11.07 24.20 -15.94
C SER A 144 -9.77 23.40 -15.88
N ILE A 145 -8.99 23.62 -14.84
CA ILE A 145 -7.73 22.91 -14.60
C ILE A 145 -7.90 22.05 -13.34
N ASP A 146 -7.69 20.74 -13.49
CA ASP A 146 -7.75 19.80 -12.38
C ASP A 146 -6.52 19.95 -11.48
N LEU A 147 -6.76 19.99 -10.17
CA LEU A 147 -5.76 20.25 -9.15
C LEU A 147 -5.24 18.97 -8.52
N ASN A 148 -4.43 18.23 -9.25
CA ASN A 148 -3.66 17.13 -8.67
C ASN A 148 -2.51 17.67 -7.80
N GLY A 149 -1.81 16.77 -7.10
CA GLY A 149 -0.66 17.15 -6.29
C GLY A 149 0.65 17.22 -7.09
N ILE A 150 1.36 16.09 -7.20
CA ILE A 150 2.55 15.94 -8.05
C ILE A 150 2.27 14.80 -9.02
N GLY A 151 2.31 15.06 -10.33
CA GLY A 151 2.02 14.06 -11.35
C GLY A 151 3.25 13.72 -12.21
N LEU A 152 3.36 12.46 -12.62
CA LEU A 152 4.42 11.96 -13.50
C LEU A 152 3.78 11.30 -14.73
N PHE A 153 4.06 11.84 -15.93
CA PHE A 153 3.49 11.34 -17.18
C PHE A 153 4.54 11.26 -18.28
N TYR A 154 4.82 10.06 -18.78
CA TYR A 154 5.82 9.81 -19.81
C TYR A 154 7.23 10.29 -19.42
N THR A 155 7.58 10.17 -18.13
CA THR A 155 8.84 10.67 -17.57
C THR A 155 9.45 9.66 -16.60
N ASN A 156 10.76 9.51 -16.63
CA ASN A 156 11.48 8.44 -15.96
C ASN A 156 12.64 8.96 -15.12
N ASN A 157 13.12 8.11 -14.21
CA ASN A 157 14.32 8.36 -13.41
C ASN A 157 14.23 9.62 -12.51
N ASN A 158 13.02 10.04 -12.14
CA ASN A 158 12.82 11.23 -11.31
C ASN A 158 12.93 10.88 -9.81
N TYR A 159 13.22 11.90 -9.01
CA TYR A 159 13.32 11.85 -7.57
C TYR A 159 12.25 12.75 -6.94
N ILE A 160 11.28 12.15 -6.23
CA ILE A 160 10.19 12.88 -5.57
C ILE A 160 10.33 12.64 -4.07
N TYR A 161 10.75 13.66 -3.29
CA TYR A 161 11.05 13.41 -1.89
C TYR A 161 10.78 14.60 -0.96
N ASN A 162 10.49 14.29 0.29
CA ASN A 162 10.22 15.28 1.34
C ASN A 162 9.11 16.28 0.98
N ASN A 163 8.14 15.89 0.17
CA ASN A 163 7.00 16.74 -0.18
C ASN A 163 5.80 16.45 0.73
N SER A 164 4.97 17.45 0.92
CA SER A 164 3.67 17.34 1.60
C SER A 164 2.57 17.77 0.63
N VAL A 165 1.69 16.85 0.25
CA VAL A 165 0.56 17.08 -0.64
C VAL A 165 -0.73 16.76 0.10
N GLN A 166 -1.65 17.71 0.17
CA GLN A 166 -2.95 17.55 0.79
C GLN A 166 -4.05 18.02 -0.13
N LEU A 167 -4.92 17.09 -0.54
CA LEU A 167 -6.12 17.36 -1.34
C LEU A 167 -7.34 17.18 -0.44
N ALA A 168 -8.05 18.28 -0.16
CA ALA A 168 -9.21 18.27 0.74
C ALA A 168 -10.51 17.94 0.02
N GLU A 169 -10.69 18.37 -1.23
CA GLU A 169 -11.92 18.22 -1.99
C GLU A 169 -11.66 17.76 -3.43
N GLY A 170 -12.67 17.12 -4.02
CA GLY A 170 -12.73 16.80 -5.43
C GLY A 170 -12.57 15.32 -5.77
N ARG A 171 -13.55 14.82 -6.53
CA ARG A 171 -13.42 13.52 -7.19
C ARG A 171 -12.61 13.69 -8.49
N GLY A 172 -11.78 12.69 -8.80
CA GLY A 172 -10.98 12.69 -10.03
C GLY A 172 -9.66 13.47 -9.94
N VAL A 173 -9.31 14.02 -8.78
CA VAL A 173 -8.00 14.63 -8.51
C VAL A 173 -7.19 13.77 -7.55
N PHE A 174 -5.90 13.64 -7.77
CA PHE A 174 -5.06 12.65 -7.16
C PHE A 174 -3.79 13.27 -6.56
N ALA A 175 -3.33 12.74 -5.43
CA ALA A 175 -2.15 13.31 -4.78
C ALA A 175 -0.85 13.01 -5.54
N LEU A 176 -0.73 11.79 -6.11
CA LEU A 176 0.42 11.38 -6.92
C LEU A 176 -0.05 10.53 -8.12
N PRO A 177 -0.65 11.11 -9.17
CA PRO A 177 -0.99 10.35 -10.39
C PRO A 177 0.26 10.03 -11.21
N MET A 178 0.33 8.76 -11.68
CA MET A 178 1.46 8.29 -12.49
C MET A 178 0.97 7.54 -13.73
N GLY A 179 1.47 7.91 -14.91
CA GLY A 179 1.15 7.27 -16.18
C GLY A 179 2.37 7.13 -17.09
N ALA A 180 2.63 5.93 -17.61
CA ALA A 180 3.75 5.61 -18.49
C ALA A 180 5.10 6.16 -17.97
N SER A 181 5.35 5.99 -16.66
CA SER A 181 6.49 6.60 -15.96
C SER A 181 7.21 5.56 -15.10
N SER A 182 8.49 5.33 -15.39
CA SER A 182 9.26 4.21 -14.83
C SER A 182 10.56 4.64 -14.18
N ASN A 183 11.11 3.76 -13.33
CA ASN A 183 12.38 3.97 -12.64
C ASN A 183 12.43 5.22 -11.75
N ASN A 184 11.28 5.71 -11.28
CA ASN A 184 11.21 6.86 -10.40
C ASN A 184 11.43 6.43 -8.94
N LYS A 185 12.00 7.32 -8.14
CA LYS A 185 12.21 7.14 -6.70
C LYS A 185 11.35 8.12 -5.92
N ILE A 186 10.37 7.61 -5.20
CA ILE A 186 9.40 8.37 -4.43
C ILE A 186 9.62 8.05 -2.95
N TYR A 187 10.16 8.98 -2.17
CA TYR A 187 10.55 8.66 -0.80
C TYR A 187 10.34 9.81 0.21
N LYS A 188 9.97 9.43 1.42
CA LYS A 188 9.75 10.35 2.54
C LYS A 188 8.74 11.47 2.24
N ASN A 189 7.72 11.19 1.42
CA ASN A 189 6.65 12.14 1.14
C ASN A 189 5.42 11.86 2.01
N LYS A 190 4.57 12.89 2.13
CA LYS A 190 3.22 12.78 2.69
C LYS A 190 2.21 13.11 1.60
N PHE A 191 1.41 12.13 1.19
CA PHE A 191 0.36 12.26 0.20
C PHE A 191 -1.00 11.96 0.84
N VAL A 192 -1.90 12.93 0.84
CA VAL A 192 -3.24 12.81 1.40
C VAL A 192 -4.28 13.20 0.36
N SER A 193 -5.22 12.31 0.09
CA SER A 193 -6.40 12.57 -0.75
C SER A 193 -7.67 12.23 0.02
N THR A 194 -8.60 13.16 0.13
CA THR A 194 -9.83 12.92 0.90
C THR A 194 -10.88 12.21 0.08
N MET A 195 -11.07 12.58 -1.18
CA MET A 195 -12.21 12.17 -2.01
C MET A 195 -11.86 11.17 -3.10
N SER A 196 -10.58 11.03 -3.45
CA SER A 196 -10.11 10.21 -4.58
C SER A 196 -8.97 9.28 -4.17
N THR A 197 -8.56 8.41 -5.08
CA THR A 197 -7.36 7.59 -4.95
C THR A 197 -6.14 8.47 -4.70
N CYS A 198 -5.30 8.06 -3.75
CA CYS A 198 -4.08 8.82 -3.46
C CYS A 198 -3.04 8.67 -4.58
N VAL A 199 -2.75 7.42 -4.97
CA VAL A 199 -1.74 7.09 -5.98
C VAL A 199 -2.34 6.16 -7.05
N PRO A 200 -2.99 6.68 -8.08
CA PRO A 200 -3.34 5.88 -9.26
C PRO A 200 -2.13 5.72 -10.19
N MET A 201 -1.92 4.50 -10.69
CA MET A 201 -0.78 4.15 -11.55
C MET A 201 -1.25 3.36 -12.78
N SER A 202 -0.63 3.63 -13.94
CA SER A 202 -0.82 2.87 -15.18
C SER A 202 0.47 2.88 -16.01
N GLU A 203 0.91 1.73 -16.53
CA GLU A 203 2.17 1.57 -17.30
C GLU A 203 3.42 2.10 -16.57
N CYS A 204 3.51 1.82 -15.29
CA CYS A 204 4.58 2.34 -14.44
C CYS A 204 5.43 1.18 -13.91
N ASP A 205 6.66 1.05 -14.38
CA ASP A 205 7.54 -0.06 -14.04
C ASP A 205 8.75 0.37 -13.20
N ASN A 206 9.23 -0.54 -12.37
CA ASN A 206 10.49 -0.38 -11.63
C ASN A 206 10.53 0.87 -10.73
N ASN A 207 9.40 1.39 -10.29
CA ASN A 207 9.36 2.52 -9.37
C ASN A 207 9.60 2.05 -7.93
N ILE A 208 10.24 2.89 -7.14
CA ILE A 208 10.50 2.64 -5.71
C ILE A 208 9.75 3.67 -4.89
N PHE A 209 8.87 3.19 -4.01
CA PHE A 209 8.15 3.99 -3.03
C PHE A 209 8.65 3.59 -1.64
N ASP A 210 9.42 4.48 -1.00
CA ASP A 210 10.05 4.16 0.28
C ASP A 210 9.81 5.21 1.36
N GLY A 211 9.37 4.77 2.53
CA GLY A 211 9.16 5.63 3.69
C GLY A 211 8.11 6.72 3.51
N ASN A 212 7.13 6.55 2.63
CA ASN A 212 6.08 7.53 2.40
C ASN A 212 4.88 7.31 3.33
N TYR A 213 4.11 8.37 3.53
CA TYR A 213 2.79 8.34 4.13
C TYR A 213 1.73 8.54 3.02
N PHE A 214 0.87 7.56 2.83
CA PHE A 214 -0.25 7.61 1.88
C PHE A 214 -1.58 7.48 2.60
N GLN A 215 -2.50 8.40 2.36
CA GLN A 215 -3.84 8.36 2.94
C GLN A 215 -4.91 8.66 1.91
N SER A 216 -5.97 7.85 1.90
CA SER A 216 -7.24 8.17 1.25
C SER A 216 -8.39 7.95 2.21
N THR A 217 -9.53 8.65 2.02
CA THR A 217 -10.69 8.47 2.91
C THR A 217 -11.87 7.79 2.22
N LEU A 218 -12.08 8.02 0.93
CA LEU A 218 -13.26 7.53 0.20
C LEU A 218 -12.95 6.66 -1.02
N ALA A 219 -11.68 6.38 -1.29
CA ALA A 219 -11.23 5.57 -2.42
C ALA A 219 -9.98 4.75 -2.08
N ASN A 220 -9.52 3.93 -3.00
CA ASN A 220 -8.28 3.17 -2.84
C ASN A 220 -7.10 4.09 -2.52
N VAL A 221 -6.19 3.64 -1.64
CA VAL A 221 -5.00 4.45 -1.34
C VAL A 221 -4.00 4.34 -2.48
N ILE A 222 -3.61 3.12 -2.87
CA ILE A 222 -2.78 2.84 -4.05
C ILE A 222 -3.60 2.00 -5.03
N TYR A 223 -3.63 2.39 -6.30
CA TYR A 223 -4.46 1.73 -7.30
C TYR A 223 -3.74 1.57 -8.63
N TYR A 224 -3.55 0.33 -9.07
CA TYR A 224 -3.15 0.01 -10.44
C TYR A 224 -4.39 0.04 -11.33
N ASN A 225 -4.47 1.01 -12.23
CA ASN A 225 -5.61 1.18 -13.11
C ASN A 225 -5.37 0.53 -14.48
N PRO A 226 -5.97 -0.64 -14.77
CA PRO A 226 -5.81 -1.31 -16.07
C PRO A 226 -6.59 -0.63 -17.18
N TRP A 227 -7.62 0.12 -16.81
CA TRP A 227 -8.53 0.75 -17.77
C TRP A 227 -8.10 2.15 -18.14
N GLY A 228 -6.89 2.56 -17.72
CA GLY A 228 -6.37 3.90 -17.84
C GLY A 228 -7.33 4.78 -18.64
N HIS A 229 -7.96 5.77 -18.06
CA HIS A 229 -8.60 6.78 -18.88
C HIS A 229 -7.48 7.31 -19.76
N ALA A 230 -7.46 6.90 -21.04
CA ALA A 230 -6.40 7.24 -22.00
C ALA A 230 -6.10 8.74 -22.03
N ASP A 231 -7.09 9.54 -21.66
CA ASP A 231 -7.01 10.99 -21.61
C ASP A 231 -6.38 11.53 -20.31
N TYR A 232 -6.38 10.73 -19.20
CA TYR A 232 -5.83 11.16 -17.91
C TYR A 232 -4.47 10.56 -17.58
N PHE A 233 -4.20 9.31 -17.98
CA PHE A 233 -3.01 8.56 -17.55
C PHE A 233 -2.15 8.05 -18.70
N GLY A 234 -2.56 8.28 -19.95
CA GLY A 234 -1.74 8.01 -21.12
C GLY A 234 -1.42 6.54 -21.42
N GLY A 235 -1.95 5.59 -20.68
CA GLY A 235 -1.60 4.19 -20.87
C GLY A 235 -2.76 3.22 -20.62
N HIS A 236 -2.67 2.02 -21.21
CA HIS A 236 -3.60 0.90 -21.03
C HIS A 236 -2.91 -0.34 -20.45
N GLY A 237 -1.77 -0.16 -19.81
CA GLY A 237 -0.88 -1.24 -19.46
C GLY A 237 -0.86 -1.59 -17.98
N VAL A 238 -0.14 -2.65 -17.75
CA VAL A 238 0.18 -3.20 -16.43
C VAL A 238 1.42 -2.53 -15.85
N CYS A 239 1.62 -2.67 -14.55
CA CYS A 239 2.77 -2.12 -13.84
C CYS A 239 3.64 -3.26 -13.30
N TYR A 240 4.91 -3.32 -13.65
CA TYR A 240 5.81 -4.39 -13.23
C TYR A 240 6.92 -3.91 -12.30
N ASN A 241 7.39 -4.82 -11.44
CA ASN A 241 8.59 -4.67 -10.62
C ASN A 241 8.61 -3.43 -9.71
N ASN A 242 7.45 -2.87 -9.37
CA ASN A 242 7.43 -1.77 -8.42
C ASN A 242 7.68 -2.27 -7.00
N THR A 243 8.41 -1.48 -6.23
CA THR A 243 8.73 -1.77 -4.84
C THR A 243 8.05 -0.75 -3.93
N PHE A 244 7.28 -1.23 -2.98
CA PHE A 244 6.72 -0.44 -1.89
C PHE A 244 7.39 -0.90 -0.61
N SER A 245 8.22 -0.03 0.00
CA SER A 245 8.96 -0.36 1.21
C SER A 245 8.78 0.70 2.29
N ASN A 246 8.66 0.25 3.54
CA ASN A 246 8.63 1.11 4.71
C ASN A 246 7.53 2.21 4.70
N ASN A 247 6.48 2.06 3.88
CA ASN A 247 5.41 3.06 3.78
C ASN A 247 4.35 2.86 4.86
N TYR A 248 3.67 3.94 5.21
CA TYR A 248 2.45 3.92 6.00
C TYR A 248 1.25 4.22 5.08
N ILE A 249 0.38 3.25 4.89
CA ILE A 249 -0.76 3.28 3.96
C ILE A 249 -2.04 3.17 4.79
N CYS A 250 -2.89 4.19 4.77
CA CYS A 250 -4.03 4.20 5.66
C CYS A 250 -5.27 4.91 5.11
N SER A 251 -6.37 4.74 5.83
CA SER A 251 -7.60 5.50 5.64
C SER A 251 -8.15 6.03 6.96
N LEU A 252 -9.02 7.03 6.87
CA LEU A 252 -9.86 7.47 7.99
C LEU A 252 -11.24 6.80 8.00
N ASN A 253 -11.55 5.96 7.01
CA ASN A 253 -12.85 5.32 6.84
C ASN A 253 -12.72 3.84 6.42
N ARG A 254 -12.47 2.96 7.38
CA ARG A 254 -12.34 1.52 7.13
C ARG A 254 -13.65 0.83 6.73
N ASN A 255 -14.80 1.45 6.97
CA ASN A 255 -16.11 0.82 6.73
C ASN A 255 -16.60 0.98 5.28
N SER A 256 -15.87 1.70 4.45
CA SER A 256 -16.22 1.88 3.05
C SER A 256 -15.58 0.80 2.17
N GLU A 257 -16.38 -0.04 1.53
CA GLU A 257 -15.92 -1.10 0.58
C GLU A 257 -15.06 -0.57 -0.58
N TRP A 258 -15.06 0.74 -0.80
CA TRP A 258 -14.25 1.41 -1.82
C TRP A 258 -12.84 1.77 -1.34
N VAL A 259 -12.53 1.53 -0.07
CA VAL A 259 -11.25 1.94 0.52
C VAL A 259 -10.34 0.73 0.69
N ILE A 260 -9.59 0.42 -0.35
CA ILE A 260 -8.57 -0.63 -0.35
C ILE A 260 -7.20 0.01 -0.17
N GLY A 261 -6.37 -0.56 0.71
CA GLY A 261 -5.02 -0.05 0.93
C GLY A 261 -4.18 -0.11 -0.34
N MET A 262 -4.04 -1.29 -0.92
CA MET A 262 -3.37 -1.51 -2.21
C MET A 262 -4.25 -2.38 -3.11
N SER A 263 -4.88 -1.79 -4.11
CA SER A 263 -5.64 -2.48 -5.15
C SER A 263 -4.77 -2.61 -6.39
N LEU A 264 -4.20 -3.79 -6.59
CA LEU A 264 -3.24 -4.09 -7.64
C LEU A 264 -3.90 -4.99 -8.70
N LEU A 265 -3.14 -5.39 -9.73
CA LEU A 265 -3.62 -6.25 -10.79
C LEU A 265 -2.93 -7.63 -10.73
N SER A 266 -3.69 -8.68 -10.96
CA SER A 266 -3.21 -10.07 -10.91
C SER A 266 -2.13 -10.42 -11.95
N ASN A 267 -1.88 -9.57 -12.92
CA ASN A 267 -0.81 -9.71 -13.91
C ASN A 267 0.43 -8.83 -13.63
N CYS A 268 0.46 -8.10 -12.51
CA CYS A 268 1.55 -7.21 -12.15
C CYS A 268 2.33 -7.77 -10.96
N ASN A 269 3.61 -8.11 -11.14
CA ASN A 269 4.45 -8.47 -10.01
C ASN A 269 4.89 -7.23 -9.22
N VAL A 270 4.93 -7.36 -7.91
CA VAL A 270 5.23 -6.26 -6.99
C VAL A 270 5.96 -6.76 -5.74
N TYR A 271 6.81 -5.91 -5.18
CA TYR A 271 7.52 -6.15 -3.92
C TYR A 271 6.93 -5.25 -2.83
N ILE A 272 6.26 -5.84 -1.84
CA ILE A 272 5.60 -5.12 -0.74
C ILE A 272 6.33 -5.50 0.56
N ILE A 273 7.19 -4.60 1.05
CA ILE A 273 8.19 -4.94 2.07
C ILE A 273 8.12 -3.96 3.24
N ASN A 274 7.96 -4.46 4.46
CA ASN A 274 8.01 -3.67 5.70
C ASN A 274 7.02 -2.49 5.74
N ASN A 275 5.88 -2.56 5.05
CA ASN A 275 4.88 -1.50 5.10
C ASN A 275 3.94 -1.70 6.30
N THR A 276 3.33 -0.61 6.74
CA THR A 276 2.16 -0.64 7.62
C THR A 276 0.92 -0.26 6.81
N ILE A 277 -0.07 -1.17 6.76
CA ILE A 277 -1.36 -0.93 6.10
C ILE A 277 -2.43 -0.94 7.18
N ALA A 278 -3.13 0.17 7.35
CA ALA A 278 -3.99 0.35 8.51
C ALA A 278 -5.34 1.00 8.18
N ASN A 279 -6.37 0.51 8.86
CA ASN A 279 -7.66 1.21 8.89
C ASN A 279 -8.33 1.33 7.51
N VAL A 280 -8.24 0.30 6.68
CA VAL A 280 -8.87 0.21 5.35
C VAL A 280 -9.90 -0.91 5.33
N TYR A 281 -10.78 -0.97 4.32
CA TYR A 281 -11.75 -2.05 4.17
C TYR A 281 -11.05 -3.36 3.82
N ASP A 282 -10.27 -3.39 2.73
CA ASP A 282 -9.36 -4.47 2.38
C ASP A 282 -7.91 -3.98 2.38
N GLY A 283 -6.98 -4.80 2.85
CA GLY A 283 -5.56 -4.44 2.94
C GLY A 283 -4.87 -4.42 1.58
N ILE A 284 -4.59 -5.61 1.02
CA ILE A 284 -3.90 -5.79 -0.27
C ILE A 284 -4.71 -6.75 -1.14
N SER A 285 -4.97 -6.38 -2.38
CA SER A 285 -5.65 -7.22 -3.36
C SER A 285 -4.98 -7.17 -4.75
N GLY A 286 -5.13 -8.23 -5.53
CA GLY A 286 -4.75 -8.28 -6.94
C GLY A 286 -3.24 -8.37 -7.18
N LEU A 287 -2.53 -9.23 -6.46
CA LEU A 287 -1.09 -9.46 -6.68
C LEU A 287 -0.82 -10.32 -7.91
N GLY A 288 0.15 -9.94 -8.73
CA GLY A 288 0.63 -10.76 -9.85
C GLY A 288 1.60 -11.87 -9.42
N SER A 289 1.83 -12.83 -10.32
CA SER A 289 2.76 -13.93 -10.11
C SER A 289 4.17 -13.44 -9.78
N ASN A 290 4.87 -14.19 -8.94
CA ASN A 290 6.21 -13.86 -8.43
C ASN A 290 6.28 -12.58 -7.56
N SER A 291 5.15 -12.06 -7.08
CA SER A 291 5.15 -11.00 -6.08
C SER A 291 5.66 -11.49 -4.72
N ILE A 292 6.20 -10.57 -3.95
CA ILE A 292 6.68 -10.83 -2.58
C ILE A 292 5.97 -9.90 -1.62
N VAL A 293 5.33 -10.47 -0.60
CA VAL A 293 4.71 -9.73 0.51
C VAL A 293 5.44 -10.11 1.79
N LYS A 294 6.30 -9.22 2.29
CA LYS A 294 7.24 -9.55 3.36
C LYS A 294 7.35 -8.48 4.45
N GLY A 295 7.32 -8.90 5.71
CA GLY A 295 7.59 -8.04 6.85
C GLY A 295 6.54 -6.96 7.11
N ASN A 296 5.38 -7.03 6.46
CA ASN A 296 4.36 -5.99 6.58
C ASN A 296 3.51 -6.16 7.85
N THR A 297 3.02 -5.05 8.38
CA THR A 297 1.98 -5.01 9.41
C THR A 297 0.66 -4.56 8.78
N ILE A 298 -0.36 -5.42 8.83
CA ILE A 298 -1.69 -5.17 8.28
C ILE A 298 -2.66 -5.21 9.45
N ILE A 299 -3.27 -4.06 9.78
CA ILE A 299 -3.99 -3.89 11.05
C ILE A 299 -5.29 -3.11 10.90
N GLY A 300 -6.32 -3.54 11.64
CA GLY A 300 -7.61 -2.83 11.68
C GLY A 300 -8.33 -2.84 10.35
N ILE A 301 -8.35 -3.99 9.68
CA ILE A 301 -8.98 -4.20 8.37
C ILE A 301 -10.41 -4.69 8.58
N GLU A 302 -11.39 -4.12 7.87
CA GLU A 302 -12.78 -4.52 8.04
C GLU A 302 -13.04 -5.93 7.49
N SER A 303 -12.53 -6.22 6.30
CA SER A 303 -12.80 -7.45 5.57
C SER A 303 -11.55 -8.32 5.43
N LEU A 304 -10.75 -8.12 4.39
CA LEU A 304 -9.69 -9.02 3.97
C LEU A 304 -8.30 -8.39 4.07
N GLY A 305 -7.40 -8.99 4.87
CA GLY A 305 -6.03 -8.49 5.00
C GLY A 305 -5.22 -8.60 3.73
N LEU A 306 -5.20 -9.80 3.13
CA LEU A 306 -4.46 -10.08 1.89
C LEU A 306 -5.23 -11.07 1.01
N SER A 307 -5.50 -10.69 -0.24
CA SER A 307 -6.04 -11.56 -1.29
C SER A 307 -4.99 -11.87 -2.34
N VAL A 308 -4.72 -13.16 -2.56
CA VAL A 308 -3.74 -13.66 -3.53
C VAL A 308 -4.46 -14.35 -4.68
N ASN A 309 -4.44 -13.73 -5.85
CA ASN A 309 -5.16 -14.19 -7.05
C ASN A 309 -4.20 -14.62 -8.19
N SER A 310 -2.94 -14.93 -7.89
CA SER A 310 -1.94 -15.35 -8.87
C SER A 310 -1.03 -16.41 -8.30
N ASP A 311 -0.41 -17.20 -9.20
CA ASP A 311 0.45 -18.31 -8.84
C ASP A 311 1.85 -17.87 -8.39
N ASN A 312 2.57 -18.79 -7.75
CA ASN A 312 3.99 -18.66 -7.39
C ASN A 312 4.30 -17.43 -6.52
N LEU A 313 3.51 -17.18 -5.48
CA LEU A 313 3.66 -16.03 -4.59
C LEU A 313 4.21 -16.45 -3.23
N THR A 314 4.98 -15.54 -2.61
CA THR A 314 5.50 -15.73 -1.25
C THR A 314 4.96 -14.64 -0.32
N VAL A 315 4.33 -15.11 0.79
CA VAL A 315 3.83 -14.28 1.90
C VAL A 315 4.62 -14.65 3.15
N GLU A 316 5.56 -13.81 3.58
CA GLU A 316 6.44 -14.19 4.67
C GLU A 316 6.68 -13.10 5.72
N ASN A 317 6.77 -13.52 6.98
CA ASN A 317 7.11 -12.64 8.10
C ASN A 317 6.16 -11.44 8.27
N ASN A 318 4.90 -11.55 7.84
CA ASN A 318 3.92 -10.49 8.01
C ASN A 318 3.13 -10.65 9.32
N THR A 319 2.60 -9.53 9.80
CA THR A 319 1.72 -9.47 10.97
C THR A 319 0.34 -8.99 10.54
N PHE A 320 -0.70 -9.78 10.83
CA PHE A 320 -2.11 -9.50 10.56
C PHE A 320 -2.86 -9.38 11.87
N ILE A 321 -3.55 -8.24 12.11
CA ILE A 321 -4.21 -7.96 13.38
C ILE A 321 -5.59 -7.33 13.13
N ASP A 322 -6.65 -7.92 13.71
CA ASP A 322 -8.01 -7.36 13.73
C ASP A 322 -8.64 -7.25 12.34
N MET A 323 -9.15 -8.37 11.82
CA MET A 323 -9.83 -8.45 10.52
C MET A 323 -10.78 -9.65 10.41
N THR A 324 -11.63 -9.65 9.40
CA THR A 324 -12.50 -10.81 9.15
C THR A 324 -11.69 -12.00 8.64
N MET A 325 -10.87 -11.83 7.62
CA MET A 325 -9.99 -12.88 7.08
C MET A 325 -8.58 -12.32 6.87
N ALA A 326 -7.56 -13.01 7.42
CA ALA A 326 -6.21 -12.49 7.30
C ALA A 326 -5.60 -12.73 5.91
N ILE A 327 -5.61 -13.96 5.43
CA ILE A 327 -5.02 -14.32 4.13
C ILE A 327 -5.97 -15.24 3.36
N ALA A 328 -6.35 -14.84 2.14
CA ALA A 328 -7.04 -15.66 1.15
C ALA A 328 -6.10 -16.03 0.01
N VAL A 329 -5.84 -17.32 -0.18
CA VAL A 329 -5.02 -17.88 -1.25
C VAL A 329 -5.94 -18.56 -2.26
N LEU A 330 -6.11 -17.95 -3.43
CA LEU A 330 -7.05 -18.42 -4.45
C LEU A 330 -6.39 -19.21 -5.60
N ASN A 331 -5.07 -19.10 -5.76
CA ASN A 331 -4.29 -19.69 -6.83
C ASN A 331 -3.19 -20.64 -6.33
N ASP A 332 -2.44 -21.22 -7.27
CA ASP A 332 -1.57 -22.36 -7.03
C ASP A 332 -0.12 -21.99 -6.63
N ASN A 333 0.57 -22.96 -6.01
CA ASN A 333 1.99 -22.88 -5.68
C ASN A 333 2.36 -21.71 -4.75
N ILE A 334 1.51 -21.40 -3.78
CA ILE A 334 1.70 -20.28 -2.85
C ILE A 334 2.44 -20.75 -1.59
N VAL A 335 3.40 -19.94 -1.14
CA VAL A 335 4.13 -20.15 0.11
C VAL A 335 3.72 -19.09 1.13
N VAL A 336 3.09 -19.52 2.23
CA VAL A 336 2.72 -18.68 3.38
C VAL A 336 3.54 -19.13 4.58
N LYS A 337 4.53 -18.33 4.97
CA LYS A 337 5.46 -18.78 6.03
C LYS A 337 5.80 -17.70 7.06
N ASN A 338 5.97 -18.15 8.31
CA ASN A 338 6.41 -17.30 9.43
C ASN A 338 5.51 -16.07 9.67
N ASN A 339 4.24 -16.10 9.28
CA ASN A 339 3.33 -14.99 9.52
C ASN A 339 2.72 -15.09 10.91
N MET A 340 2.42 -13.96 11.53
CA MET A 340 1.68 -13.85 12.77
C MET A 340 0.26 -13.32 12.46
N ILE A 341 -0.76 -14.07 12.87
CA ILE A 341 -2.18 -13.73 12.65
C ILE A 341 -2.88 -13.72 13.99
N THR A 342 -3.54 -12.60 14.31
CA THR A 342 -4.24 -12.45 15.58
C THR A 342 -5.58 -11.74 15.39
N ASN A 343 -6.57 -12.17 16.18
CA ASN A 343 -7.90 -11.55 16.23
C ASN A 343 -8.58 -11.45 14.85
N SER A 344 -8.63 -12.56 14.12
CA SER A 344 -9.35 -12.70 12.86
C SER A 344 -10.40 -13.80 12.97
N SER A 345 -11.48 -13.74 12.17
CA SER A 345 -12.47 -14.83 12.13
C SER A 345 -11.96 -16.02 11.32
N ILE A 346 -11.15 -15.77 10.29
CA ILE A 346 -10.45 -16.79 9.51
C ILE A 346 -8.97 -16.38 9.41
N GLY A 347 -8.08 -17.32 9.77
CA GLY A 347 -6.64 -17.06 9.67
C GLY A 347 -6.15 -17.15 8.22
N ILE A 348 -6.08 -18.36 7.66
CA ILE A 348 -5.63 -18.60 6.29
C ILE A 348 -6.65 -19.47 5.57
N TRP A 349 -7.17 -18.99 4.45
CA TRP A 349 -8.01 -19.76 3.53
C TRP A 349 -7.25 -20.07 2.25
N VAL A 350 -7.24 -21.34 1.87
CA VAL A 350 -6.56 -21.84 0.67
C VAL A 350 -7.54 -22.57 -0.22
N SER A 351 -7.75 -22.10 -1.44
CA SER A 351 -8.50 -22.81 -2.49
C SER A 351 -7.61 -23.23 -3.67
N GLY A 352 -6.42 -22.68 -3.83
CA GLY A 352 -5.44 -23.10 -4.81
C GLY A 352 -4.71 -24.41 -4.45
N GLU A 353 -4.11 -25.06 -5.43
CA GLU A 353 -3.35 -26.29 -5.25
C GLU A 353 -1.89 -26.04 -4.85
N ASN A 354 -1.25 -27.07 -4.28
CA ASN A 354 0.18 -27.06 -3.92
C ASN A 354 0.58 -25.95 -2.94
N ALA A 355 -0.33 -25.48 -2.10
CA ALA A 355 -0.01 -24.45 -1.11
C ALA A 355 0.89 -24.99 0.01
N SER A 356 1.84 -24.20 0.47
CA SER A 356 2.74 -24.50 1.57
C SER A 356 2.55 -23.51 2.72
N LEU A 357 1.98 -23.97 3.84
CA LEU A 357 1.73 -23.20 5.05
C LEU A 357 2.73 -23.60 6.12
N ILE A 358 3.78 -22.78 6.34
CA ILE A 358 4.96 -23.18 7.11
C ILE A 358 5.21 -22.25 8.29
N SER A 359 5.28 -22.78 9.49
CA SER A 359 5.73 -22.05 10.70
C SER A 359 4.94 -20.76 10.99
N ASN A 360 3.66 -20.68 10.59
CA ASN A 360 2.82 -19.55 10.92
C ASN A 360 2.33 -19.66 12.38
N THR A 361 2.16 -18.52 13.04
CA THR A 361 1.53 -18.42 14.35
C THR A 361 0.16 -17.77 14.21
N ILE A 362 -0.89 -18.52 14.54
CA ILE A 362 -2.27 -18.09 14.37
C ILE A 362 -2.98 -18.14 15.73
N SER A 363 -3.51 -17.01 16.19
CA SER A 363 -4.23 -16.90 17.47
C SER A 363 -5.58 -16.21 17.26
N LEU A 364 -6.63 -17.00 17.17
CA LEU A 364 -8.01 -16.52 17.03
C LEU A 364 -8.72 -16.57 18.38
N VAL A 365 -9.58 -15.57 18.64
CA VAL A 365 -10.43 -15.55 19.85
C VAL A 365 -11.79 -16.16 19.55
N ASP A 366 -12.49 -15.60 18.56
CA ASP A 366 -13.79 -16.07 18.04
C ASP A 366 -13.63 -16.27 16.54
N GLY A 367 -13.23 -17.46 16.11
CA GLY A 367 -12.91 -17.74 14.71
C GLY A 367 -13.67 -18.95 14.17
N TYR A 368 -13.87 -19.00 12.87
CA TYR A 368 -14.40 -20.19 12.20
C TYR A 368 -13.32 -21.22 11.95
N TYR A 369 -12.20 -20.81 11.37
CA TYR A 369 -11.06 -21.66 11.02
C TYR A 369 -9.75 -20.91 11.20
N ALA A 370 -8.80 -21.52 11.88
CA ALA A 370 -7.46 -20.96 11.85
C ALA A 370 -6.78 -21.22 10.48
N VAL A 371 -7.00 -22.42 9.92
CA VAL A 371 -6.59 -22.77 8.56
C VAL A 371 -7.74 -23.53 7.89
N ASN A 372 -8.20 -23.09 6.73
CA ASN A 372 -9.16 -23.82 5.87
C ASN A 372 -8.51 -24.14 4.52
N VAL A 373 -8.45 -25.41 4.16
CA VAL A 373 -7.85 -25.89 2.89
C VAL A 373 -8.90 -26.54 2.00
N GLU A 374 -9.12 -25.94 0.87
CA GLU A 374 -10.03 -26.39 -0.18
C GLU A 374 -9.28 -26.71 -1.50
N GLY A 375 -7.95 -26.56 -1.53
CA GLY A 375 -7.06 -26.98 -2.61
C GLY A 375 -6.43 -28.35 -2.35
N GLU A 376 -5.96 -29.01 -3.40
CA GLU A 376 -5.26 -30.29 -3.31
C GLU A 376 -3.75 -30.11 -3.04
N ASN A 377 -3.12 -31.18 -2.59
CA ASN A 377 -1.66 -31.28 -2.40
C ASN A 377 -1.05 -30.23 -1.44
N ALA A 378 -1.82 -29.73 -0.49
CA ALA A 378 -1.31 -28.73 0.45
C ALA A 378 -0.33 -29.35 1.47
N VAL A 379 0.62 -28.55 1.92
CA VAL A 379 1.56 -28.90 3.00
C VAL A 379 1.38 -27.92 4.15
N ILE A 380 0.99 -28.41 5.33
CA ILE A 380 0.75 -27.63 6.55
C ILE A 380 1.72 -28.12 7.61
N VAL A 381 2.80 -27.40 7.85
CA VAL A 381 3.91 -27.90 8.67
C VAL A 381 4.42 -26.88 9.67
N ASN A 382 4.68 -27.36 10.90
CA ASN A 382 5.28 -26.60 12.00
C ASN A 382 4.48 -25.33 12.40
N ASN A 383 3.19 -25.25 12.11
CA ASN A 383 2.39 -24.08 12.51
C ASN A 383 2.00 -24.15 13.99
N ASN A 384 1.90 -22.99 14.64
CA ASN A 384 1.41 -22.85 16.00
C ASN A 384 0.04 -22.19 15.99
N ILE A 385 -1.00 -22.95 16.29
CA ILE A 385 -2.40 -22.56 16.12
C ILE A 385 -3.10 -22.58 17.49
N LYS A 386 -3.76 -21.46 17.81
CA LYS A 386 -4.61 -21.35 19.01
C LYS A 386 -5.95 -20.73 18.65
N VAL A 387 -7.05 -21.43 18.97
CA VAL A 387 -8.43 -20.94 18.87
C VAL A 387 -9.06 -20.96 20.24
N SER A 388 -9.44 -19.80 20.79
CA SER A 388 -9.75 -19.67 22.22
C SER A 388 -11.20 -19.94 22.60
N ASN A 389 -12.18 -19.64 21.75
CA ASN A 389 -13.59 -19.84 22.06
C ASN A 389 -14.22 -20.91 21.17
N PHE A 390 -14.54 -20.62 19.94
CA PHE A 390 -15.07 -21.58 18.97
C PHE A 390 -14.29 -21.49 17.65
N GLY A 391 -14.32 -22.58 16.89
CA GLY A 391 -13.67 -22.71 15.60
C GLY A 391 -12.66 -23.85 15.54
N GLU A 392 -12.47 -24.36 14.34
CA GLU A 392 -11.57 -25.46 14.05
C GLU A 392 -10.12 -24.96 13.93
N GLY A 393 -9.18 -25.80 14.33
CA GLY A 393 -7.76 -25.51 14.15
C GLY A 393 -7.39 -25.56 12.65
N ILE A 394 -7.44 -26.76 12.06
CA ILE A 394 -7.19 -26.98 10.63
C ILE A 394 -8.37 -27.75 10.04
N ARG A 395 -8.98 -27.20 8.97
CA ARG A 395 -10.00 -27.89 8.19
C ARG A 395 -9.44 -28.23 6.80
N VAL A 396 -9.67 -29.48 6.34
CA VAL A 396 -9.20 -29.97 5.04
C VAL A 396 -10.35 -30.59 4.28
N ALA A 397 -10.72 -29.98 3.15
CA ALA A 397 -11.83 -30.44 2.31
C ALA A 397 -11.36 -31.24 1.07
N LYS A 398 -10.08 -31.21 0.71
CA LYS A 398 -9.51 -31.84 -0.48
C LYS A 398 -8.39 -32.83 -0.17
N THR A 399 -8.04 -33.62 -1.19
CA THR A 399 -7.14 -34.77 -1.07
C THR A 399 -5.66 -34.39 -1.06
N ASN A 400 -4.82 -35.36 -0.66
CA ASN A 400 -3.36 -35.31 -0.70
C ASN A 400 -2.74 -34.18 0.17
N THR A 401 -3.40 -33.74 1.24
CA THR A 401 -2.84 -32.76 2.16
C THR A 401 -1.97 -33.41 3.22
N ASN A 402 -0.78 -32.86 3.45
CA ASN A 402 0.14 -33.27 4.49
C ASN A 402 0.07 -32.30 5.69
N ILE A 403 -0.35 -32.79 6.86
CA ILE A 403 -0.48 -32.02 8.11
C ILE A 403 0.54 -32.54 9.11
N LEU A 404 1.68 -31.85 9.22
CA LEU A 404 2.87 -32.38 9.86
C LEU A 404 3.40 -31.47 10.98
N ASN A 405 3.67 -32.05 12.15
CA ASN A 405 4.37 -31.37 13.24
C ASN A 405 3.76 -30.03 13.71
N ASN A 406 2.46 -29.83 13.54
CA ASN A 406 1.80 -28.61 14.02
C ASN A 406 1.48 -28.71 15.51
N THR A 407 1.49 -27.58 16.20
CA THR A 407 0.95 -27.45 17.56
C THR A 407 -0.40 -26.76 17.47
N ILE A 408 -1.47 -27.43 17.92
CA ILE A 408 -2.84 -26.95 17.75
C ILE A 408 -3.56 -26.99 19.10
N GLN A 409 -4.17 -25.88 19.49
CA GLN A 409 -5.02 -25.77 20.66
C GLN A 409 -6.38 -25.17 20.28
N THR A 410 -7.47 -25.91 20.48
CA THR A 410 -8.83 -25.43 20.29
C THR A 410 -9.63 -25.58 21.57
N ALA A 411 -10.51 -24.60 21.89
CA ALA A 411 -11.28 -24.61 23.13
C ALA A 411 -12.53 -25.49 23.06
N VAL A 412 -13.22 -25.52 21.93
CA VAL A 412 -14.52 -26.18 21.78
C VAL A 412 -14.54 -27.18 20.63
N ASP A 413 -14.04 -26.78 19.44
CA ASP A 413 -14.14 -27.57 18.23
C ASP A 413 -12.93 -28.51 18.01
N SER A 414 -12.90 -29.19 16.87
CA SER A 414 -11.84 -30.13 16.50
C SER A 414 -10.50 -29.42 16.26
N GLY A 415 -9.42 -30.09 16.68
CA GLY A 415 -8.08 -29.63 16.34
C GLY A 415 -7.81 -29.71 14.84
N ILE A 416 -8.08 -30.87 14.24
CA ILE A 416 -8.03 -31.11 12.79
C ILE A 416 -9.34 -31.74 12.35
N TYR A 417 -9.97 -31.18 11.30
CA TYR A 417 -11.20 -31.67 10.70
C TYR A 417 -10.95 -32.03 9.24
N ILE A 418 -11.16 -33.30 8.85
CA ILE A 418 -10.87 -33.84 7.53
C ILE A 418 -12.16 -34.31 6.85
N LEU A 419 -12.44 -33.77 5.68
CA LEU A 419 -13.60 -34.09 4.83
C LEU A 419 -13.25 -34.91 3.58
N SER A 420 -12.01 -35.35 3.43
CA SER A 420 -11.53 -36.00 2.21
C SER A 420 -10.51 -37.10 2.50
N SER A 421 -10.18 -37.88 1.48
CA SER A 421 -9.28 -39.03 1.58
C SER A 421 -7.80 -38.70 1.26
N LYS A 422 -6.91 -39.63 1.47
CA LYS A 422 -5.48 -39.58 1.11
C LYS A 422 -4.70 -38.46 1.82
N ASN A 423 -5.16 -37.98 2.96
CA ASN A 423 -4.44 -37.00 3.75
C ASN A 423 -3.51 -37.67 4.77
N ILE A 424 -2.37 -37.06 5.03
CA ILE A 424 -1.39 -37.54 6.00
C ILE A 424 -1.40 -36.63 7.23
N VAL A 425 -1.65 -37.17 8.40
CA VAL A 425 -1.60 -36.45 9.68
C VAL A 425 -0.55 -37.10 10.54
N SER A 426 0.57 -36.43 10.79
CA SER A 426 1.69 -37.01 11.53
C SER A 426 2.44 -35.98 12.38
N GLY A 427 2.86 -36.41 13.55
CA GLY A 427 3.71 -35.62 14.47
C GLY A 427 3.02 -34.40 15.10
N ASN A 428 1.72 -34.20 14.89
CA ASN A 428 1.02 -33.05 15.44
C ASN A 428 0.75 -33.17 16.93
N LYS A 429 0.93 -32.07 17.66
CA LYS A 429 0.55 -31.96 19.07
C LYS A 429 -0.78 -31.21 19.16
N ILE A 430 -1.84 -31.90 19.55
CA ILE A 430 -3.20 -31.36 19.54
C ILE A 430 -3.79 -31.37 20.95
N SER A 431 -4.36 -30.25 21.37
CA SER A 431 -5.18 -30.13 22.59
C SER A 431 -6.54 -29.55 22.17
N SER A 432 -7.61 -30.30 22.31
CA SER A 432 -8.97 -29.94 21.90
C SER A 432 -9.96 -30.52 22.93
N ASN A 433 -11.05 -29.83 23.17
CA ASN A 433 -12.12 -30.33 24.08
C ASN A 433 -13.16 -31.20 23.34
N LEU A 434 -13.20 -31.22 22.02
CA LEU A 434 -14.11 -32.09 21.27
C LEU A 434 -13.34 -33.26 20.64
N TYR A 435 -12.67 -33.06 19.52
CA TYR A 435 -11.88 -34.08 18.85
C TYR A 435 -10.47 -33.57 18.54
N GLY A 436 -9.44 -34.36 18.87
CA GLY A 436 -8.09 -34.05 18.40
C GLY A 436 -8.03 -34.07 16.89
N VAL A 437 -8.48 -35.16 16.27
CA VAL A 437 -8.65 -35.32 14.81
C VAL A 437 -10.03 -35.89 14.56
N TYR A 438 -10.83 -35.26 13.72
CA TYR A 438 -12.11 -35.79 13.24
C TYR A 438 -12.01 -36.03 11.73
N VAL A 439 -12.45 -37.22 11.32
CA VAL A 439 -12.52 -37.61 9.89
C VAL A 439 -13.98 -37.90 9.56
N ASP A 440 -14.54 -37.20 8.58
CA ASP A 440 -15.87 -37.48 8.11
C ASP A 440 -15.88 -38.78 7.29
N ALA A 441 -16.67 -39.76 7.73
CA ALA A 441 -16.72 -41.09 7.13
C ALA A 441 -17.36 -41.13 5.73
N ALA A 442 -17.92 -40.04 5.25
CA ALA A 442 -18.52 -39.92 3.93
C ALA A 442 -17.49 -39.51 2.83
N SER A 443 -16.22 -39.36 3.17
CA SER A 443 -15.16 -38.87 2.32
C SER A 443 -14.19 -39.96 1.84
#